data_dc68fa7aff59913e8cc8b103a65e01e3
#
_entry.id   dc68fa7aff59913e8cc8b103a65e01e3
#
_cell.length_a   1.000
_cell.length_b   1.000
_cell.length_c   1.000
_cell.angle_alpha   90.00
_cell.angle_beta   90.00
_cell.angle_gamma   90.00
#
_symmetry.space_group_name_H-M   'P 1'
#
loop_
_entity.id
_entity.type
_entity.pdbx_description
1 polymer ?
#
loop_
_entity_poly.entity_id
_entity_poly.type
_entity_poly.pdbx_seq_one_letter_code
_entity_poly.pdbx_strand_id
1 'polypeptide(L)'
;MLYYLMLKRRKSAMQRYSDCPQILRDFLAYHESIKGQSPLTISEYHLDLRMFLRFMKLMRSDMPVNTPLEAIDIRDVDLNFIRGIETSDIFDFLSYLATDRVYEPSSPAPDHGISAKSRARKLSAIKSFYKYLTVRTKLLEENPVADLEYPKIRRSLP
;
A
#
# COMPACT_ATOMS: atom_id res chain seq x y z
N MET A 1 -27.57 25.86 1.16
CA MET A 1 -27.01 25.12 2.29
C MET A 1 -26.61 23.69 1.93
N LEU A 2 -27.47 22.92 1.24
CA LEU A 2 -27.16 21.55 0.79
C LEU A 2 -25.94 21.52 -0.16
N TYR A 3 -25.88 22.41 -1.13
CA TYR A 3 -24.76 22.54 -2.08
C TYR A 3 -23.44 22.89 -1.38
N TYR A 4 -23.47 23.76 -0.40
CA TYR A 4 -22.30 24.12 0.41
C TYR A 4 -21.79 22.95 1.24
N LEU A 5 -22.69 22.16 1.83
CA LEU A 5 -22.35 20.96 2.58
C LEU A 5 -21.78 19.86 1.67
N MET A 6 -22.31 19.74 0.45
CA MET A 6 -21.76 18.84 -0.58
C MET A 6 -20.35 19.25 -1.02
N LEU A 7 -20.09 20.53 -1.23
CA LEU A 7 -18.76 21.05 -1.56
C LEU A 7 -17.78 20.86 -0.40
N LYS A 8 -18.22 21.04 0.83
CA LYS A 8 -17.40 20.83 2.03
C LYS A 8 -17.04 19.34 2.19
N ARG A 9 -17.99 18.44 1.92
CA ARG A 9 -17.75 16.98 1.88
C ARG A 9 -16.80 16.58 0.76
N ARG A 10 -16.93 17.16 -0.44
CA ARG A 10 -16.00 16.93 -1.56
C ARG A 10 -14.58 17.39 -1.22
N LYS A 11 -14.41 18.58 -0.66
CA LYS A 11 -13.10 19.08 -0.22
C LYS A 11 -12.49 18.18 0.86
N SER A 12 -13.28 17.71 1.81
CA SER A 12 -12.83 16.78 2.85
C SER A 12 -12.39 15.43 2.27
N ALA A 13 -13.12 14.89 1.30
CA ALA A 13 -12.74 13.65 0.61
C ALA A 13 -11.45 13.81 -0.21
N MET A 14 -11.28 14.96 -0.87
CA MET A 14 -10.04 15.27 -1.62
C MET A 14 -8.83 15.46 -0.71
N GLN A 15 -9.04 15.90 0.54
CA GLN A 15 -7.98 16.10 1.53
C GLN A 15 -7.56 14.81 2.24
N ARG A 16 -8.44 13.81 2.28
CA ARG A 16 -8.21 12.57 3.04
C ARG A 16 -6.95 11.79 2.65
N TYR A 17 -6.53 11.91 1.40
CA TYR A 17 -5.38 11.19 0.85
C TYR A 17 -4.40 12.13 0.15
N SER A 18 -4.25 13.34 0.69
CA SER A 18 -3.43 14.40 0.09
C SER A 18 -1.93 14.06 0.04
N ASP A 19 -1.48 13.15 0.88
CA ASP A 19 -0.11 12.63 0.90
C ASP A 19 0.15 11.50 -0.11
N CYS A 20 -0.89 11.08 -0.83
CA CYS A 20 -0.82 9.98 -1.80
C CYS A 20 -0.76 10.48 -3.24
N PRO A 21 -0.10 9.74 -4.14
CA PRO A 21 -0.11 10.04 -5.56
C PRO A 21 -1.51 9.86 -6.16
N GLN A 22 -1.78 10.55 -7.27
CA GLN A 22 -3.08 10.49 -7.93
C GLN A 22 -3.50 9.07 -8.29
N ILE A 23 -2.55 8.25 -8.76
CA ILE A 23 -2.83 6.86 -9.14
C ILE A 23 -3.35 6.02 -7.96
N LEU A 24 -2.85 6.26 -6.76
CA LEU A 24 -3.36 5.59 -5.55
C LEU A 24 -4.72 6.15 -5.13
N ARG A 25 -4.91 7.46 -5.22
CA ARG A 25 -6.21 8.09 -4.92
C ARG A 25 -7.32 7.58 -5.84
N ASP A 26 -7.03 7.40 -7.12
CA ASP A 26 -7.98 6.83 -8.08
C ASP A 26 -8.36 5.39 -7.74
N PHE A 27 -7.38 4.58 -7.34
CA PHE A 27 -7.62 3.22 -6.87
C PHE A 27 -8.54 3.19 -5.64
N LEU A 28 -8.26 4.03 -4.64
CA LEU A 28 -9.08 4.11 -3.43
C LEU A 28 -10.51 4.57 -3.74
N ALA A 29 -10.66 5.58 -4.60
CA ALA A 29 -11.95 6.08 -5.04
C ALA A 29 -12.76 5.01 -5.81
N TYR A 30 -12.10 4.21 -6.66
CA TYR A 30 -12.73 3.09 -7.35
C TYR A 30 -13.27 2.05 -6.38
N HIS A 31 -12.47 1.64 -5.40
CA HIS A 31 -12.88 0.64 -4.41
C HIS A 31 -13.98 1.15 -3.48
N GLU A 32 -13.97 2.43 -3.15
CA GLU A 32 -15.01 3.06 -2.34
C GLU A 32 -16.32 3.23 -3.12
N SER A 33 -16.25 3.81 -4.34
CA SER A 33 -17.43 4.28 -5.07
C SER A 33 -18.03 3.23 -5.99
N ILE A 34 -17.21 2.38 -6.62
CA ILE A 34 -17.65 1.37 -7.59
C ILE A 34 -17.80 0.01 -6.92
N LYS A 35 -16.79 -0.42 -6.18
CA LYS A 35 -16.81 -1.70 -5.46
C LYS A 35 -17.63 -1.67 -4.17
N GLY A 36 -17.89 -0.50 -3.62
CA GLY A 36 -18.67 -0.36 -2.39
C GLY A 36 -18.02 -1.01 -1.18
N GLN A 37 -16.69 -1.07 -1.12
CA GLN A 37 -16.00 -1.67 0.01
C GLN A 37 -16.11 -0.82 1.27
N SER A 38 -15.99 -1.47 2.43
CA SER A 38 -16.14 -0.80 3.72
C SER A 38 -15.07 0.28 3.95
N PRO A 39 -15.38 1.31 4.76
CA PRO A 39 -14.38 2.31 5.15
C PRO A 39 -13.12 1.71 5.78
N LEU A 40 -13.25 0.62 6.54
CA LEU A 40 -12.11 -0.08 7.13
C LEU A 40 -11.20 -0.67 6.05
N THR A 41 -11.76 -1.35 5.05
CA THR A 41 -11.00 -1.92 3.94
C THR A 41 -10.25 -0.84 3.15
N ILE A 42 -10.91 0.30 2.87
CA ILE A 42 -10.31 1.43 2.18
C ILE A 42 -9.15 2.02 3.01
N SER A 43 -9.35 2.16 4.31
CA SER A 43 -8.30 2.64 5.22
C SER A 43 -7.08 1.70 5.25
N GLU A 44 -7.31 0.39 5.28
CA GLU A 44 -6.23 -0.60 5.23
C GLU A 44 -5.48 -0.56 3.90
N TYR A 45 -6.17 -0.47 2.78
CA TYR A 45 -5.54 -0.29 1.46
C TYR A 45 -4.68 0.97 1.42
N HIS A 46 -5.22 2.08 1.93
CA HIS A 46 -4.48 3.33 1.98
C HIS A 46 -3.17 3.19 2.76
N LEU A 47 -3.21 2.66 3.97
CA LEU A 47 -2.05 2.52 4.83
C LEU A 47 -1.03 1.51 4.26
N ASP A 48 -1.50 0.38 3.78
CA ASP A 48 -0.63 -0.67 3.26
C ASP A 48 0.06 -0.26 1.97
N LEU A 49 -0.66 0.36 1.03
CA LEU A 49 -0.10 0.80 -0.25
C LEU A 49 0.78 2.05 -0.09
N ARG A 50 0.44 2.95 0.83
CA ARG A 50 1.31 4.08 1.16
C ARG A 50 2.66 3.61 1.67
N MET A 51 2.68 2.65 2.58
CA MET A 51 3.91 2.04 3.08
C MET A 51 4.71 1.38 1.95
N PHE A 52 4.06 0.61 1.11
CA PHE A 52 4.68 -0.05 -0.03
C PHE A 52 5.36 0.95 -0.98
N LEU A 53 4.67 2.00 -1.37
CA LEU A 53 5.22 3.01 -2.27
C LEU A 53 6.36 3.82 -1.61
N ARG A 54 6.29 4.10 -0.33
CA ARG A 54 7.37 4.73 0.44
C ARG A 54 8.62 3.85 0.46
N PHE A 55 8.46 2.56 0.72
CA PHE A 55 9.57 1.61 0.68
C PHE A 55 10.19 1.54 -0.72
N MET A 56 9.39 1.42 -1.77
CA MET A 56 9.89 1.39 -3.15
C MET A 56 10.64 2.66 -3.52
N LYS A 57 10.15 3.81 -3.09
CA LYS A 57 10.82 5.08 -3.33
C LYS A 57 12.14 5.20 -2.57
N LEU A 58 12.20 4.73 -1.33
CA LEU A 58 13.43 4.67 -0.54
C LEU A 58 14.48 3.83 -1.24
N MET A 59 14.10 2.63 -1.70
CA MET A 59 15.03 1.69 -2.33
C MET A 59 15.57 2.18 -3.69
N ARG A 60 14.85 3.07 -4.36
CA ARG A 60 15.20 3.59 -5.69
C ARG A 60 15.76 5.00 -5.69
N SER A 61 15.95 5.57 -4.52
CA SER A 61 16.50 6.91 -4.35
C SER A 61 17.88 6.86 -3.69
N ASP A 62 18.58 8.00 -3.73
CA ASP A 62 19.84 8.18 -3.03
C ASP A 62 19.66 8.55 -1.54
N MET A 63 18.45 8.44 -1.02
CA MET A 63 18.18 8.67 0.39
C MET A 63 18.91 7.65 1.27
N PRO A 64 19.36 8.05 2.47
CA PRO A 64 19.94 7.10 3.42
C PRO A 64 18.95 5.96 3.74
N VAL A 65 19.45 4.73 3.80
CA VAL A 65 18.61 3.53 4.05
C VAL A 65 17.88 3.57 5.39
N ASN A 66 18.36 4.36 6.33
CA ASN A 66 17.72 4.57 7.63
C ASN A 66 16.70 5.72 7.65
N THR A 67 16.38 6.31 6.50
CA THR A 67 15.35 7.33 6.41
C THR A 67 14.01 6.73 6.86
N PRO A 68 13.31 7.36 7.83
CA PRO A 68 11.99 6.88 8.25
C PRO A 68 11.00 6.90 7.08
N LEU A 69 10.24 5.83 6.90
CA LEU A 69 9.26 5.74 5.80
C LEU A 69 8.25 6.90 5.86
N GLU A 70 7.89 7.33 7.06
CA GLU A 70 6.95 8.44 7.27
C GLU A 70 7.44 9.78 6.71
N ALA A 71 8.76 9.95 6.56
CA ALA A 71 9.37 11.15 6.01
C ALA A 71 9.40 11.16 4.46
N ILE A 72 9.05 10.06 3.82
CA ILE A 72 9.16 9.92 2.36
C ILE A 72 7.88 10.42 1.69
N ASP A 73 8.03 11.44 0.84
CA ASP A 73 6.95 11.97 0.02
C ASP A 73 6.74 11.09 -1.22
N ILE A 74 5.52 10.62 -1.42
CA ILE A 74 5.14 9.76 -2.54
C ILE A 74 4.16 10.44 -3.52
N ARG A 75 3.87 11.73 -3.35
CA ARG A 75 2.89 12.44 -4.19
C ARG A 75 3.29 12.48 -5.66
N ASP A 76 4.58 12.39 -5.95
CA ASP A 76 5.16 12.40 -7.30
C ASP A 76 5.27 11.00 -7.94
N VAL A 77 4.88 9.96 -7.24
CA VAL A 77 4.85 8.60 -7.80
C VAL A 77 3.84 8.52 -8.93
N ASP A 78 4.30 8.13 -10.10
CA ASP A 78 3.49 8.03 -11.32
C ASP A 78 3.42 6.59 -11.85
N LEU A 79 2.71 6.42 -12.97
CA LEU A 79 2.57 5.12 -13.62
C LEU A 79 3.92 4.54 -14.07
N ASN A 80 4.86 5.37 -14.52
CA ASN A 80 6.19 4.90 -14.94
C ASN A 80 6.98 4.34 -13.78
N PHE A 81 6.90 4.99 -12.62
CA PHE A 81 7.51 4.46 -11.39
C PHE A 81 6.93 3.08 -11.03
N ILE A 82 5.62 2.94 -11.05
CA ILE A 82 4.92 1.68 -10.72
C ILE A 82 5.22 0.61 -11.75
N ARG A 83 5.28 0.95 -13.04
CA ARG A 83 5.66 0.01 -14.10
C ARG A 83 7.04 -0.58 -13.91
N GLY A 84 7.95 0.18 -13.35
CA GLY A 84 9.32 -0.26 -13.09
C GLY A 84 9.49 -1.18 -11.88
N ILE A 85 8.46 -1.41 -11.07
CA ILE A 85 8.52 -2.31 -9.92
C ILE A 85 8.44 -3.75 -10.41
N GLU A 86 9.43 -4.55 -10.01
CA GLU A 86 9.54 -5.95 -10.39
C GLU A 86 9.16 -6.88 -9.24
N THR A 87 8.97 -8.15 -9.54
CA THR A 87 8.65 -9.18 -8.53
C THR A 87 9.72 -9.26 -7.43
N SER A 88 11.00 -9.09 -7.78
CA SER A 88 12.10 -9.06 -6.80
C SER A 88 11.98 -7.91 -5.81
N ASP A 89 11.54 -6.74 -6.25
CA ASP A 89 11.30 -5.59 -5.36
C ASP A 89 10.23 -5.90 -4.32
N ILE A 90 9.23 -6.65 -4.70
CA ILE A 90 8.16 -7.06 -3.80
C ILE A 90 8.65 -8.10 -2.79
N PHE A 91 9.53 -9.01 -3.19
CA PHE A 91 10.22 -9.91 -2.25
C PHE A 91 11.04 -9.12 -1.23
N ASP A 92 11.76 -8.08 -1.67
CA ASP A 92 12.53 -7.22 -0.77
C ASP A 92 11.63 -6.51 0.24
N PHE A 93 10.47 -6.02 -0.21
CA PHE A 93 9.49 -5.41 0.70
C PHE A 93 8.94 -6.42 1.72
N LEU A 94 8.57 -7.61 1.30
CA LEU A 94 8.08 -8.66 2.20
C LEU A 94 9.16 -9.11 3.19
N SER A 95 10.40 -9.20 2.74
CA SER A 95 11.55 -9.52 3.58
C SER A 95 11.80 -8.42 4.62
N TYR A 96 11.78 -7.15 4.21
CA TYR A 96 11.87 -6.01 5.11
C TYR A 96 10.78 -6.06 6.20
N LEU A 97 9.55 -6.34 5.83
CA LEU A 97 8.45 -6.45 6.79
C LEU A 97 8.65 -7.61 7.78
N ALA A 98 9.28 -8.69 7.34
CA ALA A 98 9.50 -9.88 8.17
C ALA A 98 10.63 -9.71 9.19
N THR A 99 11.67 -8.93 8.86
CA THR A 99 12.93 -8.92 9.61
C THR A 99 13.35 -7.56 10.12
N ASP A 100 13.20 -6.51 9.31
CA ASP A 100 13.85 -5.22 9.56
C ASP A 100 12.93 -4.18 10.18
N ARG A 101 11.61 -4.38 10.08
CA ARG A 101 10.67 -3.47 10.68
C ARG A 101 10.64 -3.64 12.18
N VAL A 102 11.16 -2.66 12.90
CA VAL A 102 11.06 -2.62 14.34
C VAL A 102 9.61 -2.37 14.73
N TYR A 103 9.06 -3.29 15.52
CA TYR A 103 7.73 -3.14 16.10
C TYR A 103 7.75 -2.01 17.14
N GLU A 104 6.63 -1.28 17.27
CA GLU A 104 6.52 -0.23 18.29
C GLU A 104 6.81 -0.76 19.71
N PRO A 105 7.47 0.06 20.58
CA PRO A 105 7.93 -0.38 21.90
C PRO A 105 6.83 -0.84 22.86
N SER A 106 5.56 -0.63 22.52
CA SER A 106 4.41 -1.04 23.34
C SER A 106 4.03 -2.51 23.18
N SER A 107 4.63 -3.24 22.25
CA SER A 107 4.37 -4.66 22.07
C SER A 107 5.36 -5.51 22.87
N PRO A 108 4.91 -6.45 23.71
CA PRO A 108 5.79 -7.30 24.49
C PRO A 108 6.50 -8.40 23.70
N ALA A 109 6.33 -8.47 22.37
CA ALA A 109 6.96 -9.49 21.54
C ALA A 109 8.40 -9.08 21.16
N PRO A 110 9.42 -9.92 21.43
CA PRO A 110 10.80 -9.64 21.06
C PRO A 110 11.10 -9.85 19.59
N ASP A 111 10.11 -10.18 18.76
CA ASP A 111 10.31 -10.47 17.36
C ASP A 111 10.37 -9.19 16.53
N HIS A 112 11.49 -9.00 15.86
CA HIS A 112 11.66 -7.97 14.87
C HIS A 112 10.79 -8.29 13.64
N GLY A 113 9.97 -7.32 13.22
CA GLY A 113 9.11 -7.48 12.05
C GLY A 113 7.63 -7.72 12.38
N ILE A 114 6.83 -7.86 11.35
CA ILE A 114 5.39 -8.07 11.47
C ILE A 114 4.99 -9.50 11.16
N SER A 115 3.84 -9.94 11.70
CA SER A 115 3.34 -11.30 11.55
C SER A 115 3.10 -11.69 10.08
N ALA A 116 3.11 -13.01 9.81
CA ALA A 116 2.77 -13.55 8.50
C ALA A 116 1.35 -13.14 8.05
N LYS A 117 0.41 -13.04 8.98
CA LYS A 117 -0.96 -12.58 8.71
C LYS A 117 -0.98 -11.12 8.23
N SER A 118 -0.22 -10.24 8.87
CA SER A 118 -0.10 -8.83 8.47
C SER A 118 0.62 -8.68 7.14
N ARG A 119 1.66 -9.49 6.87
CA ARG A 119 2.33 -9.51 5.56
C ARG A 119 1.39 -9.99 4.45
N ALA A 120 0.59 -11.03 4.72
CA ALA A 120 -0.42 -11.53 3.77
C ALA A 120 -1.46 -10.45 3.43
N ARG A 121 -1.93 -9.69 4.42
CA ARG A 121 -2.85 -8.56 4.21
C ARG A 121 -2.23 -7.49 3.31
N LYS A 122 -0.98 -7.12 3.55
CA LYS A 122 -0.27 -6.13 2.74
C LYS A 122 -0.04 -6.62 1.31
N LEU A 123 0.30 -7.88 1.12
CA LEU A 123 0.40 -8.47 -0.21
C LEU A 123 -0.95 -8.49 -0.92
N SER A 124 -2.05 -8.73 -0.20
CA SER A 124 -3.40 -8.66 -0.74
C SER A 124 -3.73 -7.26 -1.28
N ALA A 125 -3.35 -6.21 -0.56
CA ALA A 125 -3.50 -4.83 -1.01
C ALA A 125 -2.69 -4.55 -2.29
N ILE A 126 -1.45 -5.01 -2.34
CA ILE A 126 -0.58 -4.88 -3.53
C ILE A 126 -1.18 -5.62 -4.72
N LYS A 127 -1.66 -6.85 -4.52
CA LYS A 127 -2.32 -7.63 -5.58
C LYS A 127 -3.57 -6.92 -6.11
N SER A 128 -4.39 -6.38 -5.23
CA SER A 128 -5.59 -5.61 -5.62
C SER A 128 -5.22 -4.38 -6.44
N PHE A 129 -4.17 -3.68 -6.06
CA PHE A 129 -3.69 -2.50 -6.76
C PHE A 129 -3.20 -2.83 -8.19
N TYR A 130 -2.35 -3.83 -8.34
CA TYR A 130 -1.88 -4.23 -9.66
C TYR A 130 -2.98 -4.84 -10.52
N LYS A 131 -3.92 -5.58 -9.94
CA LYS A 131 -5.10 -6.07 -10.66
C LYS A 131 -5.96 -4.92 -11.19
N TYR A 132 -6.15 -3.87 -10.39
CA TYR A 132 -6.84 -2.67 -10.83
C TYR A 132 -6.12 -2.02 -12.02
N LEU A 133 -4.80 -1.88 -11.96
CA LEU A 133 -4.01 -1.26 -13.01
C LEU A 133 -3.91 -2.09 -14.30
N THR A 134 -3.94 -3.40 -14.20
CA THR A 134 -3.79 -4.30 -15.37
C THR A 134 -5.13 -4.74 -15.97
N VAL A 135 -6.13 -5.00 -15.15
CA VAL A 135 -7.42 -5.56 -15.57
C VAL A 135 -8.50 -4.49 -15.73
N ARG A 136 -8.62 -3.60 -14.75
CA ARG A 136 -9.73 -2.62 -14.73
C ARG A 136 -9.43 -1.40 -15.57
N THR A 137 -8.28 -0.78 -15.38
CA THR A 137 -7.90 0.43 -16.11
C THR A 137 -7.04 0.15 -17.32
N LYS A 138 -6.39 -1.00 -17.38
CA LYS A 138 -5.45 -1.41 -18.44
C LYS A 138 -4.32 -0.40 -18.66
N LEU A 139 -3.93 0.32 -17.61
CA LEU A 139 -2.80 1.25 -17.63
C LEU A 139 -1.45 0.53 -17.64
N LEU A 140 -1.40 -0.70 -17.10
CA LEU A 140 -0.25 -1.57 -17.14
C LEU A 140 -0.56 -2.85 -17.93
N GLU A 141 0.45 -3.37 -18.61
CA GLU A 141 0.35 -4.62 -19.36
C GLU A 141 0.74 -5.82 -18.48
N GLU A 142 1.75 -5.65 -17.63
CA GLU A 142 2.29 -6.72 -16.79
C GLU A 142 1.92 -6.54 -15.32
N ASN A 143 1.68 -7.67 -14.66
CA ASN A 143 1.39 -7.72 -13.23
C ASN A 143 2.48 -8.52 -12.50
N PRO A 144 3.40 -7.85 -11.76
CA PRO A 144 4.53 -8.52 -11.10
C PRO A 144 4.13 -9.39 -9.91
N VAL A 145 2.87 -9.31 -9.46
CA VAL A 145 2.37 -10.03 -8.28
C VAL A 145 1.30 -11.07 -8.61
N ALA A 146 0.96 -11.26 -9.89
CA ALA A 146 -0.13 -12.14 -10.28
C ALA A 146 0.01 -13.55 -9.73
N ASP A 147 1.22 -14.10 -9.80
CA ASP A 147 1.52 -15.49 -9.42
C ASP A 147 2.20 -15.62 -8.05
N LEU A 148 2.31 -14.52 -7.29
CA LEU A 148 2.91 -14.57 -5.96
C LEU A 148 2.01 -15.30 -4.98
N GLU A 149 2.60 -16.27 -4.28
CA GLU A 149 1.96 -16.97 -3.17
C GLU A 149 1.94 -16.10 -1.92
N TYR A 150 0.92 -16.30 -1.09
CA TYR A 150 0.85 -15.62 0.20
C TYR A 150 1.83 -16.21 1.20
N PRO A 151 2.36 -15.41 2.15
CA PRO A 151 3.14 -15.91 3.26
C PRO A 151 2.37 -17.01 4.01
N LYS A 152 3.06 -18.12 4.33
CA LYS A 152 2.46 -19.20 5.10
C LYS A 152 2.19 -18.76 6.53
N ILE A 153 0.95 -18.88 6.94
CA ILE A 153 0.53 -18.61 8.31
C ILE A 153 0.65 -19.93 9.08
N ARG A 154 1.58 -20.00 10.04
CA ARG A 154 1.65 -21.13 10.96
C ARG A 154 0.45 -21.04 11.90
N ARG A 155 -0.45 -22.03 11.82
CA ARG A 155 -1.49 -22.20 12.84
C ARG A 155 -0.82 -22.75 14.07
N SER A 156 -0.91 -22.03 15.19
CA SER A 156 -0.60 -22.62 16.49
C SER A 156 -1.60 -23.76 16.72
N LEU A 157 -1.09 -24.94 17.01
CA LEU A 157 -1.93 -26.05 17.47
C LEU A 157 -2.60 -25.65 18.78
N PRO A 158 -3.90 -25.96 18.96
CA PRO A 158 -4.60 -25.68 20.21
C PRO A 158 -3.98 -26.43 21.38
#